data_9ff08ce02cd7e64df147df07a12ef6f5
#
_entry.id   9ff08ce02cd7e64df147df07a12ef6f5
#
_cell.length_a   1.000
_cell.length_b   1.000
_cell.length_c   1.000
_cell.angle_alpha   90.00
_cell.angle_beta   90.00
_cell.angle_gamma   90.00
#
_symmetry.space_group_name_H-M   'P 1'
#
loop_
_entity.id
_entity.type
_entity.pdbx_description
1 polymer ?
#
loop_
_entity_poly.entity_id
_entity_poly.type
_entity_poly.pdbx_seq_one_letter_code
_entity_poly.pdbx_strand_id
1 'polypeptide(L)'
;MPNKPVKIIMLTGYLGAGKTTLLNHILANDGGIRAAVIVNDIGEINVDASLIADGGLSETDDLIPLTNGCICCTLSDDLANQLQGIADSGKFDYIIIEASGICEPIPIAYTISSFCDEAKVGGEPKLALDNIVAVVDCARMYDEFNGGRDLLAEDIDEDDIESLLIQQIEFCSTLILNKTDTVTPEQIAELKAIVRSLQKDAVIVEAQNGEVPMEELLDTDRFDFMRAYNSAAWIEAMEHPEEHEDPEVLEYDIETFVYSRRKPFDLQKFTDFVEQEWPDEVIRVKGPLWQTGDPDMCYMFEQAGHQMRLMENGLFVDSAPEGEKQKIIDENPEIMQIWDDETGDRMTSLCIIGRHMDKDALIAALDACLTAWHRA
;
A
#
# COMPACT_ATOMS: atom_id res chain seq x y z
N MET A 1 34.27 -8.55 -13.66
CA MET A 1 33.01 -7.92 -14.09
C MET A 1 32.42 -7.33 -12.84
N PRO A 2 31.84 -6.13 -12.82
CA PRO A 2 31.12 -5.67 -11.64
C PRO A 2 30.06 -6.71 -11.32
N ASN A 3 30.00 -7.14 -10.04
CA ASN A 3 28.97 -8.07 -9.61
C ASN A 3 27.62 -7.36 -9.77
N LYS A 4 26.71 -7.90 -10.58
CA LYS A 4 25.32 -7.41 -10.60
C LYS A 4 24.75 -7.52 -9.19
N PRO A 5 23.97 -6.56 -8.70
CA PRO A 5 23.29 -6.69 -7.43
C PRO A 5 22.36 -7.91 -7.46
N VAL A 6 22.22 -8.60 -6.34
CA VAL A 6 21.19 -9.61 -6.16
C VAL A 6 19.85 -8.88 -6.08
N LYS A 7 18.91 -9.25 -6.93
CA LYS A 7 17.61 -8.58 -7.02
C LYS A 7 16.60 -9.16 -6.05
N ILE A 8 15.88 -8.30 -5.37
CA ILE A 8 14.87 -8.69 -4.38
C ILE A 8 13.48 -8.50 -5.01
N ILE A 9 12.64 -9.54 -4.94
CA ILE A 9 11.23 -9.49 -5.29
C ILE A 9 10.42 -9.74 -4.01
N MET A 10 9.52 -8.84 -3.68
CA MET A 10 8.61 -8.98 -2.56
C MET A 10 7.23 -9.37 -3.06
N LEU A 11 6.74 -10.55 -2.64
CA LEU A 11 5.37 -11.01 -2.91
C LEU A 11 4.49 -10.61 -1.73
N THR A 12 3.44 -9.86 -2.00
CA THR A 12 2.40 -9.48 -1.06
C THR A 12 1.02 -9.87 -1.60
N GLY A 13 -0.01 -9.73 -0.80
CA GLY A 13 -1.37 -10.10 -1.15
C GLY A 13 -2.02 -10.94 -0.06
N TYR A 14 -3.32 -10.85 0.06
CA TYR A 14 -4.07 -11.46 1.15
C TYR A 14 -4.00 -12.99 1.17
N LEU A 15 -4.39 -13.58 2.29
CA LEU A 15 -4.40 -15.03 2.49
C LEU A 15 -5.25 -15.74 1.41
N GLY A 16 -4.69 -16.78 0.79
CA GLY A 16 -5.34 -17.55 -0.26
C GLY A 16 -5.36 -16.90 -1.65
N ALA A 17 -4.79 -15.71 -1.84
CA ALA A 17 -4.70 -15.05 -3.15
C ALA A 17 -3.86 -15.82 -4.19
N GLY A 18 -2.95 -16.68 -3.74
CA GLY A 18 -2.11 -17.53 -4.60
C GLY A 18 -0.63 -17.15 -4.63
N LYS A 19 -0.12 -16.45 -3.58
CA LYS A 19 1.30 -16.08 -3.45
C LYS A 19 2.22 -17.30 -3.54
N THR A 20 1.98 -18.31 -2.69
CA THR A 20 2.77 -19.54 -2.65
C THR A 20 2.69 -20.32 -3.99
N THR A 21 1.54 -20.29 -4.66
CA THR A 21 1.39 -20.87 -6.00
C THR A 21 2.27 -20.17 -7.02
N LEU A 22 2.25 -18.82 -7.02
CA LEU A 22 3.11 -18.00 -7.87
C LEU A 22 4.60 -18.24 -7.56
N LEU A 23 4.96 -18.27 -6.27
CA LEU A 23 6.33 -18.60 -5.84
C LEU A 23 6.79 -19.95 -6.40
N ASN A 24 5.96 -20.99 -6.29
CA ASN A 24 6.27 -22.30 -6.83
C ASN A 24 6.45 -22.26 -8.37
N HIS A 25 5.68 -21.46 -9.10
CA HIS A 25 5.88 -21.26 -10.54
C HIS A 25 7.21 -20.57 -10.85
N ILE A 26 7.61 -19.57 -10.07
CA ILE A 26 8.91 -18.90 -10.23
C ILE A 26 10.06 -19.92 -10.03
N LEU A 27 9.97 -20.73 -8.97
CA LEU A 27 11.01 -21.70 -8.62
C LEU A 27 11.05 -22.91 -9.57
N ALA A 28 9.90 -23.32 -10.12
CA ALA A 28 9.81 -24.41 -11.10
C ALA A 28 10.23 -23.99 -12.51
N ASN A 29 10.54 -22.71 -12.74
CA ASN A 29 10.90 -22.20 -14.06
C ASN A 29 12.27 -22.77 -14.52
N ASP A 30 12.31 -23.35 -15.72
CA ASP A 30 13.51 -23.96 -16.33
C ASP A 30 14.58 -22.92 -16.78
N GLY A 31 14.37 -21.64 -16.51
CA GLY A 31 15.27 -20.53 -16.92
C GLY A 31 16.63 -20.49 -16.23
N GLY A 32 16.92 -21.43 -15.33
CA GLY A 32 18.20 -21.49 -14.60
C GLY A 32 18.37 -20.39 -13.56
N ILE A 33 17.26 -19.89 -13.02
CA ILE A 33 17.21 -18.85 -11.98
C ILE A 33 17.72 -19.46 -10.66
N ARG A 34 18.69 -18.78 -10.04
CA ARG A 34 19.17 -19.13 -8.70
C ARG A 34 18.55 -18.16 -7.69
N ALA A 35 17.48 -18.59 -7.04
CA ALA A 35 16.75 -17.77 -6.08
C ALA A 35 16.85 -18.32 -4.66
N ALA A 36 17.15 -17.48 -3.70
CA ALA A 36 16.90 -17.75 -2.29
C ALA A 36 15.48 -17.29 -1.93
N VAL A 37 14.80 -18.03 -1.08
CA VAL A 37 13.43 -17.75 -0.67
C VAL A 37 13.40 -17.46 0.83
N ILE A 38 12.81 -16.34 1.20
CA ILE A 38 12.50 -15.96 2.58
C ILE A 38 10.99 -16.01 2.74
N VAL A 39 10.49 -16.92 3.57
CA VAL A 39 9.05 -17.08 3.84
C VAL A 39 8.76 -16.59 5.24
N ASN A 40 7.77 -15.71 5.37
CA ASN A 40 7.28 -15.23 6.65
C ASN A 40 5.99 -15.95 7.03
N ASP A 41 6.07 -16.89 7.94
CA ASP A 41 4.89 -17.57 8.48
C ASP A 41 4.64 -17.17 9.95
N ILE A 42 3.39 -16.75 10.23
CA ILE A 42 2.92 -16.46 11.58
C ILE A 42 2.22 -17.73 12.09
N GLY A 43 2.99 -18.69 12.60
CA GLY A 43 2.41 -19.89 13.15
C GLY A 43 3.43 -20.95 13.58
N GLU A 44 3.00 -21.84 14.49
CA GLU A 44 3.79 -22.98 14.99
C GLU A 44 4.04 -24.07 13.93
N ILE A 45 3.37 -23.99 12.76
CA ILE A 45 3.49 -24.92 11.65
C ILE A 45 3.75 -24.10 10.39
N ASN A 46 4.95 -24.22 9.84
CA ASN A 46 5.34 -23.58 8.58
C ASN A 46 4.64 -24.26 7.39
N VAL A 47 3.36 -23.94 7.18
CA VAL A 47 2.51 -24.56 6.15
C VAL A 47 3.03 -24.21 4.76
N ASP A 48 3.50 -22.99 4.57
CA ASP A 48 3.99 -22.52 3.27
C ASP A 48 5.33 -23.18 2.91
N ALA A 49 6.24 -23.35 3.87
CA ALA A 49 7.48 -24.08 3.64
C ALA A 49 7.23 -25.57 3.28
N SER A 50 6.20 -26.21 3.87
CA SER A 50 5.83 -27.59 3.51
C SER A 50 5.22 -27.67 2.12
N LEU A 51 4.42 -26.69 1.71
CA LEU A 51 3.82 -26.62 0.36
C LEU A 51 4.87 -26.36 -0.72
N ILE A 52 5.90 -25.55 -0.40
CA ILE A 52 7.04 -25.31 -1.29
C ILE A 52 7.88 -26.61 -1.44
N ALA A 53 8.12 -27.32 -0.35
CA ALA A 53 8.84 -28.61 -0.38
C ALA A 53 8.07 -29.70 -1.14
N ASP A 54 6.74 -29.77 -1.00
CA ASP A 54 5.87 -30.72 -1.73
C ASP A 54 5.79 -30.40 -3.22
N GLY A 55 6.08 -29.17 -3.66
CA GLY A 55 6.15 -28.77 -5.07
C GLY A 55 7.35 -29.33 -5.84
N GLY A 56 8.18 -30.19 -5.23
CA GLY A 56 9.27 -30.91 -5.89
C GLY A 56 10.66 -30.32 -5.67
N LEU A 57 10.79 -29.27 -4.89
CA LEU A 57 12.08 -28.81 -4.37
C LEU A 57 12.46 -29.79 -3.24
N SER A 58 13.45 -30.65 -3.51
CA SER A 58 14.12 -31.40 -2.42
C SER A 58 14.65 -30.40 -1.38
N GLU A 59 14.79 -30.82 -0.11
CA GLU A 59 15.51 -30.08 0.95
C GLU A 59 16.86 -29.58 0.39
N THR A 60 16.83 -28.47 -0.35
CA THR A 60 18.00 -27.80 -0.88
C THR A 60 18.31 -26.63 0.05
N ASP A 61 19.58 -26.29 0.17
CA ASP A 61 20.15 -25.18 0.97
C ASP A 61 19.57 -23.77 0.63
N ASP A 62 18.49 -23.72 -0.16
CA ASP A 62 17.98 -22.53 -0.83
C ASP A 62 16.72 -21.95 -0.14
N LEU A 63 16.11 -22.70 0.80
CA LEU A 63 14.94 -22.26 1.56
C LEU A 63 15.37 -21.83 2.96
N ILE A 64 15.16 -20.55 3.28
CA ILE A 64 15.56 -19.95 4.56
C ILE A 64 14.30 -19.55 5.34
N PRO A 65 13.85 -20.40 6.29
CA PRO A 65 12.71 -20.04 7.12
C PRO A 65 13.11 -18.94 8.13
N LEU A 66 12.25 -17.95 8.30
CA LEU A 66 12.35 -17.00 9.41
C LEU A 66 11.90 -17.70 10.70
N THR A 67 12.81 -17.86 11.64
CA THR A 67 12.60 -18.69 12.84
C THR A 67 11.95 -17.97 14.03
N ASN A 68 11.72 -16.65 14.00
CA ASN A 68 11.30 -15.88 15.17
C ASN A 68 10.28 -14.76 14.89
N GLY A 69 9.10 -15.06 14.39
CA GLY A 69 7.97 -14.11 14.40
C GLY A 69 7.78 -13.26 13.15
N CYS A 70 6.82 -12.35 13.19
CA CYS A 70 6.34 -11.53 12.09
C CYS A 70 7.38 -10.54 11.58
N ILE A 71 7.61 -10.44 10.27
CA ILE A 71 8.51 -9.44 9.63
C ILE A 71 8.13 -8.00 10.03
N CYS A 72 6.86 -7.73 10.35
CA CYS A 72 6.36 -6.38 10.61
C CYS A 72 6.74 -5.79 11.98
N CYS A 73 7.11 -6.57 13.01
CA CYS A 73 7.21 -6.05 14.37
C CYS A 73 8.58 -6.16 15.07
N THR A 74 9.48 -7.08 14.67
CA THR A 74 10.70 -7.37 15.46
C THR A 74 11.96 -7.64 14.65
N LEU A 75 11.95 -7.56 13.33
CA LEU A 75 12.92 -8.26 12.48
C LEU A 75 13.72 -7.40 11.51
N SER A 76 13.83 -6.09 11.71
CA SER A 76 14.71 -5.28 10.85
C SER A 76 16.15 -5.80 10.82
N ASP A 77 16.72 -6.15 12.00
CA ASP A 77 18.09 -6.62 12.12
C ASP A 77 18.27 -8.06 11.63
N ASP A 78 17.30 -8.96 11.89
CA ASP A 78 17.38 -10.35 11.46
C ASP A 78 17.20 -10.48 9.95
N LEU A 79 16.24 -9.74 9.35
CA LEU A 79 16.05 -9.68 7.91
C LEU A 79 17.30 -9.10 7.23
N ALA A 80 17.85 -8.00 7.73
CA ALA A 80 19.05 -7.38 7.20
C ALA A 80 20.25 -8.35 7.23
N ASN A 81 20.44 -9.07 8.35
CA ASN A 81 21.52 -10.07 8.47
C ASN A 81 21.35 -11.23 7.48
N GLN A 82 20.13 -11.70 7.25
CA GLN A 82 19.85 -12.76 6.28
C GLN A 82 20.11 -12.28 4.84
N LEU A 83 19.60 -11.10 4.48
CA LEU A 83 19.84 -10.49 3.17
C LEU A 83 21.35 -10.32 2.92
N GLN A 84 22.10 -9.84 3.91
CA GLN A 84 23.56 -9.72 3.82
C GLN A 84 24.24 -11.08 3.62
N GLY A 85 23.84 -12.09 4.39
CA GLY A 85 24.40 -13.44 4.28
C GLY A 85 24.15 -14.06 2.90
N ILE A 86 22.95 -13.90 2.35
CA ILE A 86 22.59 -14.37 1.01
C ILE A 86 23.44 -13.66 -0.04
N ALA A 87 23.52 -12.33 0.02
CA ALA A 87 24.30 -11.52 -0.92
C ALA A 87 25.79 -11.88 -0.89
N ASP A 88 26.37 -12.09 0.32
CA ASP A 88 27.78 -12.44 0.49
C ASP A 88 28.12 -13.86 0.03
N SER A 89 27.14 -14.74 -0.01
CA SER A 89 27.33 -16.12 -0.51
C SER A 89 27.73 -16.17 -1.99
N GLY A 90 27.27 -15.19 -2.81
CA GLY A 90 27.47 -15.17 -4.25
C GLY A 90 26.78 -16.33 -5.01
N LYS A 91 25.88 -17.04 -4.35
CA LYS A 91 25.22 -18.22 -4.91
C LYS A 91 23.96 -17.87 -5.71
N PHE A 92 23.28 -16.76 -5.38
CA PHE A 92 21.96 -16.40 -5.85
C PHE A 92 21.96 -15.16 -6.73
N ASP A 93 21.06 -15.13 -7.69
CA ASP A 93 20.79 -13.99 -8.56
C ASP A 93 19.58 -13.18 -8.04
N TYR A 94 18.69 -13.87 -7.31
CA TYR A 94 17.44 -13.31 -6.76
C TYR A 94 17.24 -13.71 -5.31
N ILE A 95 16.52 -12.87 -4.59
CA ILE A 95 15.91 -13.16 -3.29
C ILE A 95 14.41 -12.93 -3.45
N ILE A 96 13.60 -13.93 -3.17
CA ILE A 96 12.14 -13.80 -3.18
C ILE A 96 11.66 -13.79 -1.74
N ILE A 97 10.99 -12.72 -1.35
CA ILE A 97 10.43 -12.57 0.01
C ILE A 97 8.92 -12.74 -0.12
N GLU A 98 8.37 -13.80 0.46
CA GLU A 98 6.92 -13.95 0.59
C GLU A 98 6.49 -13.32 1.92
N ALA A 99 5.81 -12.17 1.84
CA ALA A 99 5.23 -11.52 2.99
C ALA A 99 3.96 -12.26 3.45
N SER A 100 3.69 -12.25 4.75
CA SER A 100 2.41 -12.77 5.28
C SER A 100 1.24 -12.04 4.63
N GLY A 101 0.14 -12.76 4.42
CA GLY A 101 -1.09 -12.19 3.85
C GLY A 101 -1.73 -11.08 4.67
N ILE A 102 -1.29 -10.91 5.92
CA ILE A 102 -1.76 -9.87 6.84
C ILE A 102 -0.69 -8.80 7.14
N CYS A 103 0.38 -8.73 6.35
CA CYS A 103 1.44 -7.73 6.53
C CYS A 103 1.19 -6.49 5.67
N GLU A 104 1.43 -5.33 6.26
CA GLU A 104 1.52 -4.06 5.56
C GLU A 104 2.82 -4.02 4.73
N PRO A 105 2.77 -3.69 3.42
CA PRO A 105 3.95 -3.75 2.56
C PRO A 105 4.96 -2.64 2.81
N ILE A 106 4.51 -1.44 3.22
CA ILE A 106 5.36 -0.25 3.34
C ILE A 106 6.49 -0.41 4.35
N PRO A 107 6.26 -0.87 5.61
CA PRO A 107 7.33 -1.04 6.58
C PRO A 107 8.41 -2.02 6.13
N ILE A 108 8.00 -3.12 5.48
CA ILE A 108 8.92 -4.15 4.98
C ILE A 108 9.77 -3.58 3.83
N ALA A 109 9.12 -2.93 2.86
CA ALA A 109 9.81 -2.32 1.73
C ALA A 109 10.77 -1.21 2.15
N TYR A 110 10.39 -0.41 3.16
CA TYR A 110 11.27 0.61 3.74
C TYR A 110 12.54 -0.01 4.35
N THR A 111 12.37 -1.06 5.16
CA THR A 111 13.50 -1.78 5.77
C THR A 111 14.44 -2.34 4.71
N ILE A 112 13.89 -3.00 3.68
CA ILE A 112 14.68 -3.57 2.58
C ILE A 112 15.41 -2.45 1.81
N SER A 113 14.71 -1.36 1.45
CA SER A 113 15.28 -0.26 0.67
C SER A 113 16.39 0.46 1.42
N SER A 114 16.17 0.75 2.72
CA SER A 114 17.19 1.36 3.58
C SER A 114 18.43 0.50 3.68
N PHE A 115 18.25 -0.82 3.83
CA PHE A 115 19.35 -1.76 3.87
C PHE A 115 20.10 -1.86 2.52
N CYS A 116 19.38 -1.86 1.38
CA CYS A 116 19.99 -1.85 0.06
C CYS A 116 20.87 -0.60 -0.16
N ASP A 117 20.47 0.54 0.38
CA ASP A 117 21.23 1.78 0.29
C ASP A 117 22.50 1.76 1.14
N GLU A 118 22.50 1.08 2.29
CA GLU A 118 23.64 0.92 3.17
C GLU A 118 24.62 -0.16 2.68
N ALA A 119 24.12 -1.25 2.08
CA ALA A 119 24.88 -2.42 1.65
C ALA A 119 25.61 -2.17 0.31
N LYS A 120 26.55 -1.21 0.30
CA LYS A 120 27.35 -0.86 -0.89
C LYS A 120 28.79 -1.38 -0.78
N VAL A 121 29.32 -1.93 -1.89
CA VAL A 121 30.73 -2.32 -2.02
C VAL A 121 31.37 -1.57 -3.16
N GLY A 122 32.38 -0.76 -2.83
CA GLY A 122 33.05 0.07 -3.83
C GLY A 122 32.16 1.15 -4.46
N GLY A 123 31.05 1.50 -3.80
CA GLY A 123 30.06 2.46 -4.28
C GLY A 123 28.91 1.85 -5.09
N GLU A 124 28.96 0.55 -5.39
CA GLU A 124 27.89 -0.17 -6.11
C GLU A 124 27.03 -0.97 -5.12
N PRO A 125 25.68 -0.99 -5.29
CA PRO A 125 24.80 -1.75 -4.41
C PRO A 125 25.01 -3.25 -4.60
N LYS A 126 24.99 -4.01 -3.48
CA LYS A 126 25.02 -5.49 -3.50
C LYS A 126 23.62 -6.08 -3.72
N LEU A 127 22.61 -5.36 -3.29
CA LEU A 127 21.21 -5.74 -3.30
C LEU A 127 20.39 -4.62 -3.94
N ALA A 128 19.31 -4.97 -4.60
CA ALA A 128 18.35 -4.01 -5.13
C ALA A 128 16.93 -4.57 -5.04
N LEU A 129 16.00 -3.80 -4.47
CA LEU A 129 14.59 -4.15 -4.52
C LEU A 129 14.06 -3.85 -5.93
N ASP A 130 13.74 -4.91 -6.68
CA ASP A 130 13.41 -4.86 -8.11
C ASP A 130 11.91 -4.70 -8.35
N ASN A 131 11.09 -5.42 -7.57
CA ASN A 131 9.66 -5.48 -7.79
C ASN A 131 8.90 -5.78 -6.49
N ILE A 132 7.79 -5.09 -6.26
CA ILE A 132 6.78 -5.46 -5.27
C ILE A 132 5.56 -5.95 -6.03
N VAL A 133 5.25 -7.21 -5.86
CA VAL A 133 4.20 -7.92 -6.57
C VAL A 133 3.03 -8.19 -5.62
N ALA A 134 1.92 -7.51 -5.84
CA ALA A 134 0.68 -7.79 -5.12
C ALA A 134 -0.13 -8.84 -5.88
N VAL A 135 -0.54 -9.89 -5.18
CA VAL A 135 -1.41 -10.95 -5.75
C VAL A 135 -2.80 -10.79 -5.17
N VAL A 136 -3.80 -10.63 -6.04
CA VAL A 136 -5.19 -10.37 -5.68
C VAL A 136 -6.07 -11.49 -6.23
N ASP A 137 -6.95 -12.01 -5.37
CA ASP A 137 -8.02 -12.94 -5.75
C ASP A 137 -9.17 -12.14 -6.36
N CYS A 138 -9.45 -12.36 -7.65
CA CYS A 138 -10.46 -11.58 -8.39
C CYS A 138 -11.87 -11.68 -7.80
N ALA A 139 -12.32 -12.91 -7.45
CA ALA A 139 -13.66 -13.09 -6.90
C ALA A 139 -13.80 -12.34 -5.57
N ARG A 140 -12.81 -12.52 -4.68
CA ARG A 140 -12.82 -11.87 -3.38
C ARG A 140 -12.76 -10.36 -3.48
N MET A 141 -11.89 -9.80 -4.33
CA MET A 141 -11.82 -8.37 -4.56
C MET A 141 -13.14 -7.82 -5.09
N TYR A 142 -13.79 -8.55 -6.01
CA TYR A 142 -15.08 -8.15 -6.56
C TYR A 142 -16.16 -8.09 -5.49
N ASP A 143 -16.23 -9.10 -4.63
CA ASP A 143 -17.22 -9.19 -3.56
C ASP A 143 -17.01 -8.09 -2.50
N GLU A 144 -15.77 -7.80 -2.12
CA GLU A 144 -15.44 -6.74 -1.14
C GLU A 144 -15.80 -5.34 -1.63
N PHE A 145 -15.72 -5.09 -2.95
CA PHE A 145 -16.10 -3.78 -3.53
C PHE A 145 -17.57 -3.69 -3.98
N ASN A 146 -18.32 -4.79 -4.05
CA ASN A 146 -19.75 -4.82 -4.39
C ASN A 146 -20.68 -4.96 -3.19
N GLY A 147 -20.23 -4.65 -2.00
CA GLY A 147 -21.03 -4.68 -0.79
C GLY A 147 -21.12 -6.04 -0.13
N GLY A 148 -20.00 -6.72 -0.01
CA GLY A 148 -19.75 -8.03 0.64
C GLY A 148 -20.48 -8.31 1.95
N ARG A 149 -21.82 -8.40 1.88
CA ARG A 149 -22.68 -8.74 3.02
C ARG A 149 -22.58 -10.20 3.44
N ASP A 150 -21.91 -11.04 2.63
CA ASP A 150 -21.86 -12.50 2.85
C ASP A 150 -20.55 -13.00 3.48
N LEU A 151 -19.60 -12.12 3.84
CA LEU A 151 -18.36 -12.49 4.54
C LEU A 151 -18.46 -12.45 6.07
N LEU A 152 -19.68 -12.44 6.61
CA LEU A 152 -19.92 -12.54 8.06
C LEU A 152 -19.79 -13.98 8.55
N ALA A 153 -18.58 -14.50 8.68
CA ALA A 153 -18.29 -15.64 9.55
C ALA A 153 -17.68 -15.11 10.86
N GLU A 154 -18.36 -15.36 11.94
CA GLU A 154 -18.02 -14.97 13.31
C GLU A 154 -16.56 -15.36 13.64
N ASP A 155 -15.73 -14.44 14.15
CA ASP A 155 -14.40 -14.61 14.76
C ASP A 155 -13.14 -14.18 13.99
N ILE A 156 -13.22 -13.40 12.91
CA ILE A 156 -12.06 -12.69 12.38
C ILE A 156 -12.39 -11.19 12.35
N ASP A 157 -11.50 -10.34 12.87
CA ASP A 157 -11.61 -8.88 12.76
C ASP A 157 -11.59 -8.46 11.29
N GLU A 158 -12.78 -8.39 10.69
CA GLU A 158 -13.00 -8.17 9.25
C GLU A 158 -12.57 -6.77 8.81
N ASP A 159 -12.56 -5.82 9.73
CA ASP A 159 -12.18 -4.43 9.47
C ASP A 159 -10.73 -4.26 9.01
N ASP A 160 -9.82 -5.16 9.36
CA ASP A 160 -8.41 -5.08 8.97
C ASP A 160 -8.13 -5.55 7.53
N ILE A 161 -8.99 -6.35 6.93
CA ILE A 161 -8.74 -7.05 5.65
C ILE A 161 -8.86 -6.11 4.46
N GLU A 162 -9.93 -5.33 4.38
CA GLU A 162 -10.19 -4.39 3.28
C GLU A 162 -9.11 -3.30 3.23
N SER A 163 -8.80 -2.71 4.38
CA SER A 163 -7.74 -1.72 4.51
C SER A 163 -6.39 -2.26 4.07
N LEU A 164 -6.07 -3.49 4.48
CA LEU A 164 -4.82 -4.14 4.11
C LEU A 164 -4.75 -4.44 2.61
N LEU A 165 -5.83 -4.93 2.01
CA LEU A 165 -5.88 -5.18 0.56
C LEU A 165 -5.66 -3.90 -0.23
N ILE A 166 -6.31 -2.81 0.15
CA ILE A 166 -6.13 -1.50 -0.47
C ILE A 166 -4.67 -1.04 -0.34
N GLN A 167 -4.06 -1.13 0.85
CA GLN A 167 -2.66 -0.78 1.04
C GLN A 167 -1.72 -1.64 0.19
N GLN A 168 -2.01 -2.93 0.04
CA GLN A 168 -1.23 -3.84 -0.81
C GLN A 168 -1.33 -3.45 -2.29
N ILE A 169 -2.50 -2.98 -2.74
CA ILE A 169 -2.72 -2.47 -4.10
C ILE A 169 -1.99 -1.12 -4.29
N GLU A 170 -2.19 -0.18 -3.38
CA GLU A 170 -1.61 1.17 -3.47
C GLU A 170 -0.08 1.16 -3.55
N PHE A 171 0.58 0.19 -2.91
CA PHE A 171 2.03 0.18 -2.77
C PHE A 171 2.74 -0.88 -3.64
N CYS A 172 2.08 -1.49 -4.60
CA CYS A 172 2.74 -2.44 -5.51
C CYS A 172 3.30 -1.75 -6.77
N SER A 173 4.30 -2.39 -7.40
CA SER A 173 4.79 -2.03 -8.73
C SER A 173 4.27 -2.98 -9.82
N THR A 174 3.85 -4.18 -9.44
CA THR A 174 3.14 -5.14 -10.29
C THR A 174 1.97 -5.72 -9.52
N LEU A 175 0.79 -5.73 -10.13
CA LEU A 175 -0.42 -6.31 -9.56
C LEU A 175 -0.87 -7.49 -10.41
N ILE A 176 -1.02 -8.66 -9.77
CA ILE A 176 -1.51 -9.87 -10.42
C ILE A 176 -2.97 -10.07 -10.03
N LEU A 177 -3.86 -9.90 -11.00
CA LEU A 177 -5.24 -10.32 -10.89
C LEU A 177 -5.29 -11.83 -11.12
N ASN A 178 -5.26 -12.60 -10.03
CA ASN A 178 -5.24 -14.05 -10.06
C ASN A 178 -6.65 -14.64 -9.98
N LYS A 179 -6.79 -15.90 -10.36
CA LYS A 179 -8.05 -16.65 -10.42
C LYS A 179 -9.08 -16.00 -11.35
N THR A 180 -8.62 -15.45 -12.48
CA THR A 180 -9.49 -14.82 -13.49
C THR A 180 -10.51 -15.76 -14.08
N ASP A 181 -10.34 -17.08 -13.94
CA ASP A 181 -11.30 -18.12 -14.28
C ASP A 181 -12.53 -18.17 -13.38
N THR A 182 -12.51 -17.47 -12.24
CA THR A 182 -13.62 -17.44 -11.27
C THR A 182 -14.58 -16.28 -11.48
N VAL A 183 -14.26 -15.34 -12.35
CA VAL A 183 -15.03 -14.11 -12.63
C VAL A 183 -15.28 -13.94 -14.11
N THR A 184 -16.24 -13.09 -14.50
CA THR A 184 -16.52 -12.80 -15.92
C THR A 184 -15.56 -11.76 -16.48
N PRO A 185 -15.40 -11.67 -17.83
CA PRO A 185 -14.59 -10.63 -18.46
C PRO A 185 -15.02 -9.20 -18.08
N GLU A 186 -16.33 -8.96 -17.91
CA GLU A 186 -16.89 -7.68 -17.49
C GLU A 186 -16.45 -7.35 -16.05
N GLN A 187 -16.48 -8.34 -15.16
CA GLN A 187 -15.99 -8.19 -13.79
C GLN A 187 -14.49 -7.91 -13.75
N ILE A 188 -13.68 -8.57 -14.59
CA ILE A 188 -12.24 -8.27 -14.69
C ILE A 188 -12.01 -6.82 -15.11
N ALA A 189 -12.76 -6.31 -16.09
CA ALA A 189 -12.64 -4.93 -16.53
C ALA A 189 -13.00 -3.94 -15.41
N GLU A 190 -14.05 -4.22 -14.65
CA GLU A 190 -14.42 -3.45 -13.45
C GLU A 190 -13.35 -3.46 -12.38
N LEU A 191 -12.79 -4.64 -12.05
CA LEU A 191 -11.69 -4.76 -11.09
C LEU A 191 -10.44 -3.95 -11.51
N LYS A 192 -10.13 -3.95 -12.81
CA LYS A 192 -9.03 -3.13 -13.35
C LYS A 192 -9.30 -1.63 -13.15
N ALA A 193 -10.53 -1.17 -13.36
CA ALA A 193 -10.88 0.22 -13.12
C ALA A 193 -10.74 0.60 -11.63
N ILE A 194 -11.18 -0.28 -10.71
CA ILE A 194 -10.99 -0.10 -9.27
C ILE A 194 -9.50 -0.03 -8.93
N VAL A 195 -8.70 -0.97 -9.44
CA VAL A 195 -7.24 -0.95 -9.23
C VAL A 195 -6.62 0.36 -9.74
N ARG A 196 -7.01 0.83 -10.92
CA ARG A 196 -6.50 2.08 -11.48
C ARG A 196 -6.89 3.31 -10.67
N SER A 197 -8.06 3.31 -10.02
CA SER A 197 -8.45 4.39 -9.12
C SER A 197 -7.61 4.43 -7.83
N LEU A 198 -7.04 3.29 -7.40
CA LEU A 198 -6.19 3.18 -6.22
C LEU A 198 -4.70 3.33 -6.56
N GLN A 199 -4.27 2.78 -7.71
CA GLN A 199 -2.87 2.71 -8.13
C GLN A 199 -2.77 2.88 -9.65
N LYS A 200 -2.26 4.02 -10.11
CA LYS A 200 -2.20 4.37 -11.53
C LYS A 200 -1.03 3.72 -12.28
N ASP A 201 0.10 3.55 -11.61
CA ASP A 201 1.39 3.22 -12.24
C ASP A 201 1.70 1.72 -12.29
N ALA A 202 1.09 0.90 -11.42
CA ALA A 202 1.38 -0.52 -11.36
C ALA A 202 1.04 -1.24 -12.68
N VAL A 203 1.90 -2.18 -13.07
CA VAL A 203 1.60 -3.08 -14.20
C VAL A 203 0.59 -4.12 -13.75
N ILE A 204 -0.56 -4.20 -14.42
CA ILE A 204 -1.60 -5.18 -14.12
C ILE A 204 -1.42 -6.39 -15.03
N VAL A 205 -1.32 -7.58 -14.43
CA VAL A 205 -1.18 -8.87 -15.13
C VAL A 205 -2.34 -9.76 -14.73
N GLU A 206 -3.06 -10.30 -15.72
CA GLU A 206 -4.09 -11.31 -15.47
C GLU A 206 -3.45 -12.70 -15.38
N ALA A 207 -3.90 -13.50 -14.39
CA ALA A 207 -3.39 -14.84 -14.16
C ALA A 207 -4.48 -15.83 -13.79
N GLN A 208 -4.23 -17.08 -14.12
CA GLN A 208 -4.97 -18.22 -13.62
C GLN A 208 -3.97 -19.13 -12.92
N ASN A 209 -4.32 -19.59 -11.73
CA ASN A 209 -3.46 -20.48 -10.94
C ASN A 209 -2.01 -19.96 -10.75
N GLY A 210 -1.82 -18.63 -10.71
CA GLY A 210 -0.50 -18.00 -10.53
C GLY A 210 0.44 -18.11 -11.74
N GLU A 211 -0.04 -18.49 -12.91
CA GLU A 211 0.77 -18.55 -14.13
C GLU A 211 0.97 -17.15 -14.71
N VAL A 212 2.20 -16.64 -14.61
CA VAL A 212 2.61 -15.30 -15.05
C VAL A 212 3.91 -15.38 -15.84
N PRO A 213 4.08 -14.64 -16.95
CA PRO A 213 5.35 -14.53 -17.64
C PRO A 213 6.47 -14.04 -16.72
N MET A 214 7.63 -14.68 -16.75
CA MET A 214 8.75 -14.35 -15.85
C MET A 214 9.30 -12.94 -16.06
N GLU A 215 9.24 -12.40 -17.27
CA GLU A 215 9.60 -11.03 -17.61
C GLU A 215 8.74 -9.97 -16.92
N GLU A 216 7.55 -10.33 -16.43
CA GLU A 216 6.70 -9.44 -15.65
C GLU A 216 7.06 -9.43 -14.16
N LEU A 217 7.89 -10.37 -13.73
CA LEU A 217 8.24 -10.55 -12.32
C LEU A 217 9.71 -10.22 -12.03
N LEU A 218 10.62 -10.60 -12.94
CA LEU A 218 12.06 -10.62 -12.72
C LEU A 218 12.77 -9.61 -13.64
N ASP A 219 13.84 -9.00 -13.15
CA ASP A 219 14.64 -7.99 -13.88
C ASP A 219 13.80 -6.82 -14.41
N THR A 220 12.79 -6.42 -13.65
CA THR A 220 11.82 -5.41 -14.09
C THR A 220 12.31 -3.99 -13.86
N ASP A 221 13.15 -3.77 -12.85
CA ASP A 221 13.60 -2.45 -12.35
C ASP A 221 12.40 -1.48 -12.13
N ARG A 222 11.23 -2.06 -11.74
CA ARG A 222 9.98 -1.28 -11.59
C ARG A 222 9.86 -0.59 -10.27
N PHE A 223 10.51 -1.13 -9.23
CA PHE A 223 10.36 -0.57 -7.90
C PHE A 223 11.29 0.60 -7.66
N ASP A 224 10.72 1.71 -7.25
CA ASP A 224 11.37 2.87 -6.63
C ASP A 224 10.53 3.28 -5.44
N PHE A 225 11.14 3.40 -4.26
CA PHE A 225 10.40 3.62 -3.01
C PHE A 225 9.60 4.93 -3.04
N MET A 226 10.22 6.02 -3.49
CA MET A 226 9.56 7.33 -3.54
C MET A 226 8.44 7.34 -4.60
N ARG A 227 8.70 6.73 -5.74
CA ARG A 227 7.68 6.57 -6.78
C ARG A 227 6.52 5.71 -6.30
N ALA A 228 6.76 4.55 -5.68
CA ALA A 228 5.71 3.68 -5.15
C ALA A 228 4.91 4.39 -4.04
N TYR A 229 5.59 5.13 -3.17
CA TYR A 229 4.93 5.91 -2.12
C TYR A 229 4.06 7.04 -2.71
N ASN A 230 4.52 7.72 -3.76
CA ASN A 230 3.81 8.83 -4.40
C ASN A 230 2.82 8.38 -5.49
N SER A 231 2.86 7.13 -5.95
CA SER A 231 1.98 6.62 -7.01
C SER A 231 0.58 6.26 -6.52
N ALA A 232 0.34 6.26 -5.21
CA ALA A 232 -1.00 6.11 -4.69
C ALA A 232 -1.90 7.24 -5.22
N ALA A 233 -3.03 6.89 -5.83
CA ALA A 233 -3.90 7.83 -6.53
C ALA A 233 -4.35 9.02 -5.66
N TRP A 234 -4.44 8.83 -4.35
CA TRP A 234 -4.82 9.89 -3.41
C TRP A 234 -3.76 10.99 -3.28
N ILE A 235 -2.44 10.66 -3.39
CA ILE A 235 -1.36 11.67 -3.35
C ILE A 235 -1.41 12.51 -4.61
N GLU A 236 -1.47 11.85 -5.78
CA GLU A 236 -1.55 12.53 -7.06
C GLU A 236 -2.79 13.41 -7.16
N ALA A 237 -3.95 12.93 -6.66
CA ALA A 237 -5.17 13.73 -6.59
C ALA A 237 -5.00 15.00 -5.73
N MET A 238 -4.25 14.92 -4.63
CA MET A 238 -3.99 16.08 -3.78
C MET A 238 -3.00 17.06 -4.39
N GLU A 239 -2.00 16.58 -5.12
CA GLU A 239 -0.99 17.43 -5.78
C GLU A 239 -1.52 18.08 -7.07
N HIS A 240 -2.39 17.36 -7.81
CA HIS A 240 -2.93 17.78 -9.11
C HIS A 240 -4.46 17.64 -9.20
N PRO A 241 -5.24 18.40 -8.43
CA PRO A 241 -6.69 18.23 -8.35
C PRO A 241 -7.46 18.48 -9.67
N GLU A 242 -6.82 19.02 -10.70
CA GLU A 242 -7.43 19.36 -11.98
C GLU A 242 -7.25 18.27 -13.07
N GLU A 243 -6.48 17.20 -12.82
CA GLU A 243 -6.06 16.23 -13.85
C GLU A 243 -6.70 14.83 -13.71
N HIS A 244 -7.79 14.68 -12.91
CA HIS A 244 -8.28 13.38 -12.45
C HIS A 244 -9.44 12.79 -13.27
N GLU A 245 -9.44 12.88 -14.58
CA GLU A 245 -10.40 12.18 -15.42
C GLU A 245 -9.73 11.05 -16.20
N ASP A 246 -9.53 9.88 -15.57
CA ASP A 246 -9.21 8.66 -16.31
C ASP A 246 -10.51 8.10 -16.94
N PRO A 247 -10.62 8.05 -18.28
CA PRO A 247 -11.84 7.60 -18.95
C PRO A 247 -12.23 6.16 -18.58
N GLU A 248 -11.28 5.27 -18.29
CA GLU A 248 -11.58 3.88 -17.89
C GLU A 248 -12.24 3.83 -16.50
N VAL A 249 -11.82 4.70 -15.59
CA VAL A 249 -12.37 4.80 -14.23
C VAL A 249 -13.78 5.36 -14.25
N LEU A 250 -14.03 6.39 -15.06
CA LEU A 250 -15.35 7.02 -15.21
C LEU A 250 -16.40 6.09 -15.86
N GLU A 251 -15.98 5.13 -16.71
CA GLU A 251 -16.91 4.16 -17.32
C GLU A 251 -17.63 3.29 -16.30
N TYR A 252 -17.02 3.09 -15.09
CA TYR A 252 -17.58 2.28 -14.01
C TYR A 252 -18.15 3.11 -12.86
N ASP A 253 -18.41 4.40 -13.08
CA ASP A 253 -18.93 5.35 -12.10
C ASP A 253 -18.04 5.46 -10.84
N ILE A 254 -16.74 5.26 -11.00
CA ILE A 254 -15.74 5.52 -9.95
C ILE A 254 -15.27 6.95 -10.09
N GLU A 255 -15.41 7.73 -9.04
CA GLU A 255 -15.02 9.13 -9.01
C GLU A 255 -13.97 9.39 -7.92
N THR A 256 -13.05 10.30 -8.20
CA THR A 256 -12.06 10.80 -7.23
C THR A 256 -12.20 12.31 -7.14
N PHE A 257 -12.24 12.84 -5.93
CA PHE A 257 -12.21 14.29 -5.71
C PHE A 257 -11.49 14.64 -4.42
N VAL A 258 -10.99 15.89 -4.36
CA VAL A 258 -10.36 16.43 -3.14
C VAL A 258 -11.33 17.37 -2.43
N TYR A 259 -11.65 17.02 -1.18
CA TYR A 259 -12.37 17.89 -0.26
C TYR A 259 -11.36 18.73 0.51
N SER A 260 -11.34 20.04 0.29
CA SER A 260 -10.37 20.93 0.95
C SER A 260 -11.07 22.08 1.64
N ARG A 261 -10.77 22.29 2.94
CA ARG A 261 -11.35 23.39 3.76
C ARG A 261 -10.32 23.95 4.75
N ARG A 262 -10.37 25.27 4.92
CA ARG A 262 -9.58 26.01 5.92
C ARG A 262 -10.39 26.34 7.16
N LYS A 263 -11.18 25.39 7.62
CA LYS A 263 -11.91 25.42 8.88
C LYS A 263 -11.72 24.10 9.57
N PRO A 264 -11.50 24.09 10.90
CA PRO A 264 -11.36 22.84 11.63
C PRO A 264 -12.70 22.10 11.73
N PHE A 265 -12.63 20.79 11.80
CA PHE A 265 -13.73 19.97 12.20
C PHE A 265 -14.01 20.10 13.71
N ASP A 266 -15.27 20.09 14.07
CA ASP A 266 -15.73 19.71 15.40
C ASP A 266 -15.58 18.18 15.46
N LEU A 267 -14.64 17.69 16.29
CA LEU A 267 -14.29 16.27 16.32
C LEU A 267 -15.49 15.39 16.67
N GLN A 268 -16.36 15.84 17.59
CA GLN A 268 -17.54 15.04 17.98
C GLN A 268 -18.52 14.90 16.81
N LYS A 269 -18.80 15.99 16.08
CA LYS A 269 -19.70 15.93 14.93
C LYS A 269 -19.12 15.08 13.79
N PHE A 270 -17.81 15.19 13.59
CA PHE A 270 -17.13 14.39 12.58
C PHE A 270 -17.17 12.90 12.94
N THR A 271 -16.89 12.55 14.21
CA THR A 271 -17.00 11.17 14.70
C THR A 271 -18.42 10.64 14.58
N ASP A 272 -19.43 11.42 15.02
CA ASP A 272 -20.83 11.01 14.91
C ASP A 272 -21.25 10.76 13.46
N PHE A 273 -20.79 11.60 12.50
CA PHE A 273 -21.04 11.41 11.07
C PHE A 273 -20.37 10.16 10.53
N VAL A 274 -19.09 9.97 10.88
CA VAL A 274 -18.29 8.82 10.43
C VAL A 274 -18.85 7.50 10.96
N GLU A 275 -19.33 7.45 12.20
CA GLU A 275 -19.86 6.23 12.82
C GLU A 275 -21.31 5.90 12.41
N GLN A 276 -22.12 6.88 12.00
CA GLN A 276 -23.57 6.69 11.87
C GLN A 276 -24.11 6.96 10.46
N GLU A 277 -23.45 7.78 9.67
CA GLU A 277 -23.98 8.31 8.41
C GLU A 277 -22.97 8.22 7.25
N TRP A 278 -21.82 7.53 7.42
CA TRP A 278 -20.81 7.41 6.38
C TRP A 278 -21.37 6.63 5.18
N PRO A 279 -21.20 7.14 3.93
CA PRO A 279 -21.72 6.45 2.74
C PRO A 279 -20.93 5.17 2.44
N ASP A 280 -21.66 4.06 2.20
CA ASP A 280 -21.08 2.77 1.78
C ASP A 280 -20.40 2.83 0.40
N GLU A 281 -20.74 3.85 -0.41
CA GLU A 281 -20.20 4.09 -1.74
C GLU A 281 -18.78 4.62 -1.75
N VAL A 282 -18.26 5.05 -0.59
CA VAL A 282 -16.89 5.56 -0.45
C VAL A 282 -15.93 4.39 -0.26
N ILE A 283 -15.04 4.19 -1.23
CA ILE A 283 -14.04 3.11 -1.23
C ILE A 283 -12.82 3.50 -0.38
N ARG A 284 -12.35 4.74 -0.52
CA ARG A 284 -11.12 5.21 0.10
C ARG A 284 -11.20 6.69 0.44
N VAL A 285 -10.76 7.04 1.65
CA VAL A 285 -10.43 8.44 2.00
C VAL A 285 -9.07 8.48 2.66
N LYS A 286 -8.27 9.47 2.28
CA LYS A 286 -7.00 9.74 2.95
C LYS A 286 -6.63 11.22 2.84
N GLY A 287 -6.06 11.75 3.91
CA GLY A 287 -5.50 13.09 3.88
C GLY A 287 -5.41 13.77 5.24
N PRO A 288 -4.74 14.93 5.30
CA PRO A 288 -4.62 15.72 6.51
C PRO A 288 -5.98 16.28 6.95
N LEU A 289 -6.23 16.19 8.25
CA LEU A 289 -7.42 16.67 8.91
C LEU A 289 -7.05 17.62 10.05
N TRP A 290 -7.70 18.79 10.05
CA TRP A 290 -7.59 19.78 11.09
C TRP A 290 -8.83 19.79 11.97
N GLN A 291 -8.66 19.72 13.29
CA GLN A 291 -9.78 19.66 14.25
C GLN A 291 -9.60 20.63 15.44
N THR A 292 -10.70 20.95 16.12
CA THR A 292 -10.73 22.00 17.18
C THR A 292 -10.19 21.54 18.52
N GLY A 293 -10.19 20.25 18.83
CA GLY A 293 -9.75 19.72 20.12
C GLY A 293 -8.24 19.87 20.34
N ASP A 294 -7.48 19.83 19.26
CA ASP A 294 -6.04 20.09 19.20
C ASP A 294 -5.70 20.82 17.89
N PRO A 295 -5.85 22.15 17.85
CA PRO A 295 -5.72 22.90 16.61
C PRO A 295 -4.29 23.04 16.10
N ASP A 296 -3.29 22.67 16.88
CA ASP A 296 -1.88 22.72 16.52
C ASP A 296 -1.38 21.40 15.91
N MET A 297 -2.10 20.31 16.15
CA MET A 297 -1.80 18.98 15.60
C MET A 297 -2.48 18.77 14.26
N CYS A 298 -1.71 18.36 13.26
CA CYS A 298 -2.22 17.79 12.01
C CYS A 298 -2.52 16.32 12.24
N TYR A 299 -3.74 15.91 11.94
CA TYR A 299 -4.12 14.50 11.95
C TYR A 299 -4.15 13.97 10.52
N MET A 300 -3.83 12.69 10.34
CA MET A 300 -4.09 11.95 9.11
C MET A 300 -5.38 11.16 9.30
N PHE A 301 -6.41 11.47 8.53
CA PHE A 301 -7.62 10.65 8.44
C PHE A 301 -7.46 9.66 7.31
N GLU A 302 -7.77 8.42 7.58
CA GLU A 302 -7.69 7.32 6.64
C GLU A 302 -8.93 6.44 6.78
N GLN A 303 -9.58 6.16 5.65
CA GLN A 303 -10.69 5.22 5.54
C GLN A 303 -10.43 4.30 4.36
N ALA A 304 -10.64 3.00 4.56
CA ALA A 304 -10.57 1.98 3.54
C ALA A 304 -11.64 0.93 3.84
N GLY A 305 -12.62 0.77 2.96
CA GLY A 305 -13.82 -0.01 3.27
C GLY A 305 -14.52 0.55 4.50
N HIS A 306 -14.84 -0.29 5.46
CA HIS A 306 -15.45 0.14 6.74
C HIS A 306 -14.45 0.61 7.79
N GLN A 307 -13.14 0.42 7.55
CA GLN A 307 -12.12 0.79 8.52
C GLN A 307 -11.77 2.28 8.45
N MET A 308 -11.76 2.93 9.60
CA MET A 308 -11.46 4.35 9.75
C MET A 308 -10.41 4.56 10.83
N ARG A 309 -9.40 5.37 10.53
CA ARG A 309 -8.30 5.70 11.46
C ARG A 309 -8.06 7.20 11.46
N LEU A 310 -7.80 7.74 12.65
CA LEU A 310 -7.33 9.09 12.82
C LEU A 310 -6.01 9.04 13.60
N MET A 311 -4.92 9.41 12.96
CA MET A 311 -3.57 9.31 13.51
C MET A 311 -2.92 10.69 13.61
N GLU A 312 -2.12 10.92 14.65
CA GLU A 312 -1.28 12.11 14.73
C GLU A 312 -0.22 12.10 13.61
N ASN A 313 -0.14 13.19 12.84
CA ASN A 313 0.78 13.35 11.70
C ASN A 313 1.79 14.50 11.91
N GLY A 314 2.00 14.90 13.15
CA GLY A 314 2.90 15.99 13.51
C GLY A 314 2.18 17.34 13.66
N LEU A 315 2.93 18.36 14.07
CA LEU A 315 2.39 19.70 14.27
C LEU A 315 2.31 20.47 12.94
N PHE A 316 1.30 21.31 12.80
CA PHE A 316 1.31 22.30 11.73
C PHE A 316 2.51 23.24 11.87
N VAL A 317 3.10 23.61 10.75
CA VAL A 317 4.31 24.47 10.74
C VAL A 317 4.02 25.83 11.38
N ASP A 318 2.82 26.36 11.19
CA ASP A 318 2.41 27.63 11.83
C ASP A 318 2.32 27.53 13.36
N SER A 319 2.25 26.34 13.95
CA SER A 319 2.29 26.10 15.40
C SER A 319 3.71 26.09 15.97
N ALA A 320 4.74 25.99 15.11
CA ALA A 320 6.13 25.96 15.57
C ALA A 320 6.59 27.34 16.09
N PRO A 321 7.55 27.38 17.05
CA PRO A 321 8.19 28.63 17.46
C PRO A 321 8.79 29.38 16.25
N GLU A 322 8.72 30.72 16.25
CA GLU A 322 9.05 31.54 15.08
C GLU A 322 10.43 31.24 14.46
N GLY A 323 11.43 30.97 15.29
CA GLY A 323 12.79 30.65 14.79
C GLY A 323 12.90 29.25 14.13
N GLU A 324 12.05 28.31 14.51
CA GLU A 324 11.98 26.98 13.93
C GLU A 324 11.07 26.99 12.69
N LYS A 325 9.97 27.74 12.75
CA LYS A 325 9.03 27.93 11.63
C LYS A 325 9.77 28.41 10.37
N GLN A 326 10.58 29.47 10.48
CA GLN A 326 11.31 30.00 9.35
C GLN A 326 12.30 28.98 8.78
N LYS A 327 12.98 28.22 9.65
CA LYS A 327 13.91 27.18 9.21
C LYS A 327 13.19 26.07 8.45
N ILE A 328 12.03 25.60 8.94
CA ILE A 328 11.23 24.58 8.26
C ILE A 328 10.76 25.08 6.89
N ILE A 329 10.30 26.34 6.80
CA ILE A 329 9.87 26.93 5.52
C ILE A 329 11.05 27.09 4.55
N ASP A 330 12.22 27.48 5.03
CA ASP A 330 13.42 27.63 4.18
C ASP A 330 13.92 26.29 3.65
N GLU A 331 13.76 25.21 4.43
CA GLU A 331 14.10 23.83 4.03
C GLU A 331 13.03 23.19 3.13
N ASN A 332 11.76 23.63 3.21
CA ASN A 332 10.61 23.11 2.47
C ASN A 332 9.77 24.26 1.88
N PRO A 333 10.26 24.93 0.83
CA PRO A 333 9.61 26.13 0.30
C PRO A 333 8.22 25.87 -0.31
N GLU A 334 7.89 24.62 -0.66
CA GLU A 334 6.58 24.18 -1.14
C GLU A 334 5.46 24.43 -0.13
N ILE A 335 5.75 24.49 1.18
CA ILE A 335 4.77 24.81 2.23
C ILE A 335 4.12 26.18 1.96
N MET A 336 4.84 27.12 1.35
CA MET A 336 4.30 28.43 1.01
C MET A 336 3.23 28.40 -0.08
N GLN A 337 3.11 27.32 -0.85
CA GLN A 337 2.05 27.17 -1.86
C GLN A 337 0.69 26.96 -1.22
N ILE A 338 0.66 26.35 -0.03
CA ILE A 338 -0.56 26.11 0.76
C ILE A 338 -0.71 27.10 1.91
N TRP A 339 0.16 28.08 2.07
CA TRP A 339 0.13 29.03 3.18
C TRP A 339 -1.00 30.05 3.05
N ASP A 340 -1.71 30.28 4.13
CA ASP A 340 -2.78 31.27 4.25
C ASP A 340 -2.49 32.24 5.40
N ASP A 341 -2.82 33.53 5.22
CA ASP A 341 -2.49 34.59 6.19
C ASP A 341 -3.21 34.41 7.55
N GLU A 342 -4.40 33.80 7.56
CA GLU A 342 -5.20 33.61 8.77
C GLU A 342 -4.91 32.27 9.45
N THR A 343 -4.71 31.21 8.67
CA THR A 343 -4.64 29.82 9.17
C THR A 343 -3.24 29.21 9.08
N GLY A 344 -2.28 29.87 8.41
CA GLY A 344 -0.97 29.28 8.10
C GLY A 344 -1.11 28.10 7.13
N ASP A 345 -0.44 26.99 7.44
CA ASP A 345 -0.56 25.72 6.73
C ASP A 345 -1.72 24.85 7.22
N ARG A 346 -2.50 25.32 8.22
CA ARG A 346 -3.65 24.56 8.74
C ARG A 346 -4.75 24.45 7.70
N MET A 347 -5.07 23.23 7.34
CA MET A 347 -6.18 22.90 6.47
C MET A 347 -6.58 21.43 6.62
N THR A 348 -7.81 21.13 6.29
CA THR A 348 -8.22 19.76 5.96
C THR A 348 -8.18 19.60 4.45
N SER A 349 -7.58 18.50 3.98
CA SER A 349 -7.55 18.13 2.57
C SER A 349 -7.67 16.61 2.47
N LEU A 350 -8.85 16.13 2.07
CA LEU A 350 -9.16 14.71 2.00
C LEU A 350 -9.36 14.32 0.54
N CYS A 351 -8.54 13.43 0.02
CA CYS A 351 -8.82 12.75 -1.23
C CYS A 351 -9.85 11.64 -0.98
N ILE A 352 -10.93 11.66 -1.73
CA ILE A 352 -12.06 10.76 -1.61
C ILE A 352 -12.24 10.02 -2.93
N ILE A 353 -12.21 8.70 -2.86
CA ILE A 353 -12.45 7.79 -3.99
C ILE A 353 -13.70 7.00 -3.65
N GLY A 354 -14.65 6.94 -4.57
CA GLY A 354 -15.90 6.21 -4.36
C GLY A 354 -16.58 5.82 -5.66
N ARG A 355 -17.61 5.01 -5.55
CA ARG A 355 -18.38 4.51 -6.69
C ARG A 355 -19.86 4.81 -6.50
N HIS A 356 -20.49 5.41 -7.51
CA HIS A 356 -21.91 5.84 -7.45
C HIS A 356 -22.21 6.80 -6.30
N MET A 357 -21.20 7.50 -5.77
CA MET A 357 -21.38 8.36 -4.59
C MET A 357 -22.07 9.67 -4.94
N ASP A 358 -22.89 10.16 -4.02
CA ASP A 358 -23.44 11.51 -4.07
C ASP A 358 -22.42 12.51 -3.49
N LYS A 359 -21.52 12.97 -4.37
CA LYS A 359 -20.45 13.90 -4.01
C LYS A 359 -20.97 15.17 -3.32
N ASP A 360 -22.08 15.74 -3.80
CA ASP A 360 -22.62 16.98 -3.24
C ASP A 360 -23.21 16.76 -1.84
N ALA A 361 -23.89 15.63 -1.64
CA ALA A 361 -24.40 15.24 -0.33
C ALA A 361 -23.24 14.98 0.67
N LEU A 362 -22.20 14.27 0.24
CA LEU A 362 -21.03 14.01 1.08
C LEU A 362 -20.29 15.30 1.46
N ILE A 363 -20.08 16.22 0.49
CA ILE A 363 -19.47 17.53 0.76
C ILE A 363 -20.33 18.32 1.77
N ALA A 364 -21.66 18.31 1.62
CA ALA A 364 -22.56 19.02 2.52
C ALA A 364 -22.52 18.43 3.95
N ALA A 365 -22.45 17.11 4.08
CA ALA A 365 -22.32 16.44 5.38
C ALA A 365 -20.98 16.75 6.06
N LEU A 366 -19.87 16.70 5.33
CA LEU A 366 -18.55 17.10 5.84
C LEU A 366 -18.55 18.58 6.24
N ASP A 367 -19.14 19.49 5.44
CA ASP A 367 -19.24 20.92 5.75
C ASP A 367 -20.07 21.17 7.01
N ALA A 368 -21.07 20.34 7.32
CA ALA A 368 -21.85 20.44 8.55
C ALA A 368 -21.06 20.12 9.82
N CYS A 369 -19.97 19.34 9.68
CA CYS A 369 -19.06 19.05 10.78
C CYS A 369 -18.04 20.17 11.05
N LEU A 370 -17.92 21.17 10.15
CA LEU A 370 -16.99 22.28 10.31
C LEU A 370 -17.46 23.26 11.40
N THR A 371 -16.50 23.96 11.99
CA THR A 371 -16.77 25.03 12.95
C THR A 371 -15.89 26.24 12.68
N ALA A 372 -16.31 27.40 13.24
CA ALA A 372 -15.49 28.61 13.16
C ALA A 372 -14.23 28.48 14.03
N TRP A 373 -13.11 28.92 13.48
CA TRP A 373 -11.86 29.04 14.21
C TRP A 373 -11.38 30.48 14.20
N HIS A 374 -10.83 30.92 15.32
CA HIS A 374 -10.19 32.21 15.45
C HIS A 374 -8.82 32.00 16.08
N ARG A 375 -7.82 32.58 15.46
CA ARG A 375 -6.45 32.57 16.00
C ARG A 375 -6.47 33.23 17.37
N ALA A 376 -5.96 32.52 18.39
CA ALA A 376 -5.93 32.99 19.76
C ALA A 376 -4.92 34.13 19.95
#